data_4d0003a2d7c163024c406bef08f77f68
#
_entry.id   4d0003a2d7c163024c406bef08f77f68
#
_cell.length_a   1.000
_cell.length_b   1.000
_cell.length_c   1.000
_cell.angle_alpha   90.00
_cell.angle_beta   90.00
_cell.angle_gamma   90.00
#
_symmetry.space_group_name_H-M   'P 1'
#
loop_
_entity.id
_entity.type
_entity.pdbx_description
1 polymer ?
#
loop_
_entity_poly.entity_id
_entity_poly.type
_entity_poly.pdbx_seq_one_letter_code
_entity_poly.pdbx_strand_id
1 'polypeptide(L)'
;SFIFVSAFQVYLFWQGVDLVKKFLNFAGPAVYAVMILLMIVIWAKAGGGLFSEVGEIFSGGERSGGFEGLGSFGAFLAVFSIMVGYFAAVVINFGDFARFVKNEDEMKKGNLWGLVGNVILFSFITLMITGGTIAIFGEYVASPTDMVAKVDNLGLTIIAAFAFFAATV
;
A
#
# COMPACT_ATOMS: atom_id res chain seq x y z
N SER A 1 -20.61 -4.43 9.00
CA SER A 1 -19.33 -4.90 8.41
C SER A 1 -18.24 -5.16 9.45
N PHE A 2 -18.06 -4.31 10.48
CA PHE A 2 -17.03 -4.49 11.52
C PHE A 2 -17.12 -5.85 12.24
N ILE A 3 -18.30 -6.24 12.69
CA ILE A 3 -18.51 -7.53 13.39
C ILE A 3 -18.10 -8.71 12.50
N PHE A 4 -18.40 -8.66 11.21
CA PHE A 4 -18.02 -9.73 10.28
C PHE A 4 -16.51 -9.83 10.10
N VAL A 5 -15.81 -8.70 9.93
CA VAL A 5 -14.34 -8.66 9.83
C VAL A 5 -13.71 -9.20 11.10
N SER A 6 -14.16 -8.73 12.27
CA SER A 6 -13.63 -9.18 13.56
C SER A 6 -13.88 -10.67 13.80
N ALA A 7 -15.06 -11.18 13.47
CA ALA A 7 -15.37 -12.61 13.60
C ALA A 7 -14.48 -13.46 12.67
N PHE A 8 -14.24 -12.98 11.46
CA PHE A 8 -13.37 -13.67 10.51
C PHE A 8 -11.90 -13.65 10.96
N GLN A 9 -11.41 -12.53 11.52
CA GLN A 9 -10.08 -12.46 12.13
C GLN A 9 -9.94 -13.47 13.29
N VAL A 10 -10.89 -13.49 14.21
CA VAL A 10 -10.90 -14.47 15.33
C VAL A 10 -10.89 -15.90 14.80
N TYR A 11 -11.69 -16.20 13.78
CA TYR A 11 -11.72 -17.51 13.14
C TYR A 11 -10.36 -17.90 12.54
N LEU A 12 -9.69 -16.99 11.81
CA LEU A 12 -8.36 -17.24 11.26
C LEU A 12 -7.32 -17.55 12.35
N PHE A 13 -7.32 -16.76 13.41
CA PHE A 13 -6.39 -16.96 14.54
C PHE A 13 -6.69 -18.26 15.29
N TRP A 14 -7.95 -18.64 15.43
CA TRP A 14 -8.35 -19.89 16.09
C TRP A 14 -7.86 -21.13 15.33
N GLN A 15 -7.88 -21.09 14.02
CA GLN A 15 -7.40 -22.17 13.15
C GLN A 15 -5.86 -22.33 13.16
N GLY A 16 -5.15 -21.37 13.73
CA GLY A 16 -3.70 -21.41 13.91
C GLY A 16 -2.88 -20.84 12.77
N VAL A 17 -1.56 -20.82 13.00
CA VAL A 17 -0.59 -20.11 12.14
C VAL A 17 -0.57 -20.60 10.69
N ASP A 18 -0.89 -21.88 10.44
CA ASP A 18 -0.83 -22.44 9.08
C ASP A 18 -1.94 -21.90 8.18
N LEU A 19 -3.14 -21.65 8.72
CA LEU A 19 -4.21 -21.02 7.96
C LEU A 19 -3.89 -19.54 7.70
N VAL A 20 -3.34 -18.83 8.67
CA VAL A 20 -2.88 -17.44 8.51
C VAL A 20 -1.83 -17.35 7.43
N LYS A 21 -0.83 -18.23 7.40
CA LYS A 21 0.18 -18.29 6.34
C LYS A 21 -0.43 -18.50 4.95
N LYS A 22 -1.35 -19.46 4.82
CA LYS A 22 -2.05 -19.70 3.54
C LYS A 22 -2.86 -18.50 3.09
N PHE A 23 -3.56 -17.86 4.03
CA PHE A 23 -4.32 -16.66 3.76
C PHE A 23 -3.42 -15.50 3.29
N LEU A 24 -2.32 -15.23 3.98
CA LEU A 24 -1.35 -14.19 3.61
C LEU A 24 -0.70 -14.45 2.24
N ASN A 25 -0.38 -15.71 1.94
CA ASN A 25 0.16 -16.09 0.63
C ASN A 25 -0.82 -15.84 -0.53
N PHE A 26 -2.11 -15.81 -0.26
CA PHE A 26 -3.14 -15.46 -1.23
C PHE A 26 -3.44 -13.95 -1.23
N ALA A 27 -3.65 -13.37 -0.04
CA ALA A 27 -4.05 -11.98 0.13
C ALA A 27 -2.98 -10.99 -0.38
N GLY A 28 -1.70 -11.26 -0.12
CA GLY A 28 -0.60 -10.42 -0.59
C GLY A 28 -0.60 -10.22 -2.10
N PRO A 29 -0.47 -11.28 -2.91
CA PRO A 29 -0.53 -11.19 -4.37
C PRO A 29 -1.85 -10.61 -4.89
N ALA A 30 -2.98 -10.91 -4.24
CA ALA A 30 -4.29 -10.38 -4.63
C ALA A 30 -4.36 -8.85 -4.47
N VAL A 31 -3.87 -8.31 -3.36
CA VAL A 31 -3.79 -6.85 -3.15
C VAL A 31 -2.92 -6.19 -4.20
N TYR A 32 -1.74 -6.77 -4.47
CA TYR A 32 -0.85 -6.25 -5.53
C TYR A 32 -1.50 -6.29 -6.91
N ALA A 33 -2.18 -7.37 -7.25
CA ALA A 33 -2.87 -7.48 -8.53
C ALA A 33 -3.91 -6.37 -8.70
N VAL A 34 -4.68 -6.08 -7.64
CA VAL A 34 -5.68 -5.00 -7.67
C VAL A 34 -5.02 -3.62 -7.76
N MET A 35 -3.94 -3.38 -7.01
CA MET A 35 -3.21 -2.11 -7.07
C MET A 35 -2.59 -1.87 -8.45
N ILE A 36 -2.01 -2.90 -9.07
CA ILE A 36 -1.47 -2.81 -10.44
C ILE A 36 -2.60 -2.57 -11.45
N LEU A 37 -3.72 -3.27 -11.31
CA LEU A 37 -4.88 -3.08 -12.17
C LEU A 37 -5.44 -1.65 -12.04
N LEU A 38 -5.56 -1.14 -10.83
CA LEU A 38 -5.97 0.24 -10.56
C LEU A 38 -4.98 1.23 -11.19
N MET A 39 -3.68 1.00 -11.03
CA MET A 39 -2.62 1.80 -11.66
C MET A 39 -2.78 1.84 -13.19
N ILE A 40 -3.01 0.69 -13.83
CA ILE A 40 -3.18 0.61 -15.30
C ILE A 40 -4.44 1.37 -15.74
N VAL A 41 -5.55 1.22 -15.02
CA VAL A 41 -6.82 1.91 -15.34
C VAL A 41 -6.66 3.43 -15.21
N ILE A 42 -6.05 3.88 -14.13
CA ILE A 42 -5.78 5.30 -13.90
C ILE A 42 -4.82 5.84 -14.97
N TRP A 43 -3.76 5.10 -15.28
CA TRP A 43 -2.79 5.48 -16.30
C TRP A 43 -3.43 5.58 -17.68
N ALA A 44 -4.27 4.64 -18.06
CA ALA A 44 -4.99 4.68 -19.33
C ALA A 44 -5.92 5.89 -19.44
N LYS A 45 -6.50 6.34 -18.30
CA LYS A 45 -7.34 7.55 -18.26
C LYS A 45 -6.54 8.85 -18.20
N ALA A 46 -5.42 8.89 -17.50
CA ALA A 46 -4.56 10.07 -17.33
C ALA A 46 -3.76 10.43 -18.59
N GLY A 47 -3.45 9.43 -19.44
CA GLY A 47 -2.66 9.65 -20.65
C GLY A 47 -1.27 10.23 -20.36
N GLY A 48 -0.83 11.22 -21.17
CA GLY A 48 0.48 11.86 -21.02
C GLY A 48 0.63 12.76 -19.78
N GLY A 49 -0.47 13.21 -19.17
CA GLY A 49 -0.45 14.09 -18.00
C GLY A 49 0.16 13.48 -16.75
N LEU A 50 0.16 12.14 -16.64
CA LEU A 50 0.68 11.42 -15.48
C LEU A 50 2.16 11.75 -15.19
N PHE A 51 3.00 11.76 -16.21
CA PHE A 51 4.44 12.01 -16.02
C PHE A 51 4.76 13.45 -15.62
N SER A 52 3.97 14.42 -16.08
CA SER A 52 4.13 15.83 -15.66
C SER A 52 3.76 15.99 -14.19
N GLU A 53 2.65 15.40 -13.73
CA GLU A 53 2.22 15.46 -12.34
C GLU A 53 3.18 14.72 -11.39
N VAL A 54 3.67 13.55 -11.79
CA VAL A 54 4.70 12.84 -11.03
C VAL A 54 5.99 13.68 -10.94
N GLY A 55 6.38 14.36 -12.04
CA GLY A 55 7.51 15.29 -12.05
C GLY A 55 7.32 16.46 -11.09
N GLU A 56 6.12 17.04 -11.00
CA GLU A 56 5.79 18.11 -10.06
C GLU A 56 5.85 17.64 -8.61
N ILE A 57 5.38 16.43 -8.32
CA ILE A 57 5.49 15.84 -6.96
C ILE A 57 6.97 15.73 -6.55
N PHE A 58 7.84 15.27 -7.44
CA PHE A 58 9.28 15.17 -7.17
C PHE A 58 10.00 16.52 -7.07
N SER A 59 9.56 17.53 -7.80
CA SER A 59 10.14 18.88 -7.76
C SER A 59 9.70 19.70 -6.55
N GLY A 60 8.85 19.15 -5.67
CA GLY A 60 8.39 19.83 -4.45
C GLY A 60 7.38 20.94 -4.74
N GLY A 61 6.57 20.79 -5.77
CA GLY A 61 5.50 21.72 -6.11
C GLY A 61 4.50 21.91 -4.94
N GLU A 62 3.73 22.99 -4.99
CA GLU A 62 2.78 23.43 -3.93
C GLU A 62 1.73 22.37 -3.52
N ARG A 63 1.65 21.26 -4.28
CA ARG A 63 0.71 20.16 -4.04
C ARG A 63 1.22 19.04 -3.13
N SER A 64 2.39 19.19 -2.51
CA SER A 64 2.90 18.25 -1.50
C SER A 64 2.09 18.36 -0.21
N GLY A 65 0.90 17.77 -0.23
CA GLY A 65 -0.12 17.91 0.79
C GLY A 65 0.31 17.50 2.19
N GLY A 66 -0.10 18.26 3.19
CA GLY A 66 -0.06 17.90 4.59
C GLY A 66 1.16 18.37 5.37
N PHE A 67 2.20 18.89 4.72
CA PHE A 67 3.40 19.40 5.39
C PHE A 67 3.66 20.89 5.13
N GLU A 68 2.60 21.61 4.75
CA GLU A 68 2.62 23.04 4.54
C GLU A 68 3.12 23.77 5.80
N GLY A 69 4.08 24.67 5.63
CA GLY A 69 4.65 25.44 6.73
C GLY A 69 5.82 24.80 7.48
N LEU A 70 6.18 23.54 7.24
CA LEU A 70 7.27 22.87 7.96
C LEU A 70 8.66 23.10 7.33
N GLY A 71 8.78 23.66 6.16
CA GLY A 71 10.02 23.70 5.39
C GLY A 71 10.55 22.29 5.05
N SER A 72 11.51 22.20 4.13
CA SER A 72 12.00 20.92 3.62
C SER A 72 12.55 19.98 4.69
N PHE A 73 13.26 20.49 5.68
CA PHE A 73 13.81 19.68 6.77
C PHE A 73 12.72 19.20 7.74
N GLY A 74 11.74 20.05 8.06
CA GLY A 74 10.60 19.68 8.90
C GLY A 74 9.73 18.62 8.23
N ALA A 75 9.44 18.76 6.95
CA ALA A 75 8.73 17.76 6.16
C ALA A 75 9.47 16.42 6.12
N PHE A 76 10.79 16.45 5.91
CA PHE A 76 11.63 15.24 5.97
C PHE A 76 11.54 14.54 7.34
N LEU A 77 11.66 15.29 8.44
CA LEU A 77 11.55 14.73 9.79
C LEU A 77 10.15 14.15 10.07
N ALA A 78 9.09 14.79 9.59
CA ALA A 78 7.73 14.30 9.74
C ALA A 78 7.53 12.97 9.00
N VAL A 79 7.95 12.89 7.72
CA VAL A 79 7.89 11.64 6.94
C VAL A 79 8.74 10.55 7.58
N PHE A 80 9.95 10.87 7.99
CA PHE A 80 10.84 9.93 8.68
C PHE A 80 10.20 9.38 9.96
N SER A 81 9.60 10.24 10.78
CA SER A 81 8.91 9.82 12.02
C SER A 81 7.71 8.88 11.73
N ILE A 82 6.93 9.18 10.70
CA ILE A 82 5.83 8.32 10.26
C ILE A 82 6.36 6.95 9.81
N MET A 83 7.45 6.92 9.05
CA MET A 83 8.06 5.67 8.58
C MET A 83 8.62 4.84 9.74
N VAL A 84 9.31 5.46 10.69
CA VAL A 84 9.79 4.78 11.90
C VAL A 84 8.62 4.22 12.69
N GLY A 85 7.55 4.97 12.89
CA GLY A 85 6.34 4.49 13.56
C GLY A 85 5.69 3.32 12.85
N TYR A 86 5.60 3.38 11.52
CA TYR A 86 5.02 2.30 10.70
C TYR A 86 5.82 1.00 10.80
N PHE A 87 7.14 1.08 10.76
CA PHE A 87 8.00 -0.11 10.84
C PHE A 87 8.29 -0.58 12.28
N ALA A 88 7.95 0.21 13.30
CA ALA A 88 8.21 -0.14 14.70
C ALA A 88 7.60 -1.50 15.09
N ALA A 89 6.38 -1.77 14.66
CA ALA A 89 5.70 -3.05 14.91
C ALA A 89 6.45 -4.24 14.29
N VAL A 90 6.98 -4.07 13.07
CA VAL A 90 7.76 -5.12 12.39
C VAL A 90 9.08 -5.37 13.13
N VAL A 91 9.76 -4.32 13.61
CA VAL A 91 11.00 -4.43 14.36
C VAL A 91 10.78 -5.14 15.71
N ILE A 92 9.73 -4.76 16.44
CA ILE A 92 9.40 -5.37 17.73
C ILE A 92 9.06 -6.86 17.58
N ASN A 93 8.28 -7.21 16.56
CA ASN A 93 7.83 -8.58 16.32
C ASN A 93 8.78 -9.39 15.43
N PHE A 94 9.95 -8.85 15.08
CA PHE A 94 10.88 -9.52 14.16
C PHE A 94 11.27 -10.93 14.60
N GLY A 95 11.49 -11.15 15.90
CA GLY A 95 11.79 -12.46 16.45
C GLY A 95 10.69 -13.49 16.24
N ASP A 96 9.42 -13.07 16.27
CA ASP A 96 8.28 -13.94 16.04
C ASP A 96 8.18 -14.44 14.60
N PHE A 97 8.57 -13.59 13.65
CA PHE A 97 8.64 -13.98 12.23
C PHE A 97 9.92 -14.78 11.93
N ALA A 98 11.05 -14.36 12.47
CA ALA A 98 12.35 -14.97 12.21
C ALA A 98 12.43 -16.44 12.69
N ARG A 99 11.73 -16.81 13.75
CA ARG A 99 11.71 -18.20 14.27
C ARG A 99 11.17 -19.24 13.28
N PHE A 100 10.42 -18.84 12.27
CA PHE A 100 9.87 -19.74 11.24
C PHE A 100 10.76 -19.87 10.01
N VAL A 101 11.89 -19.16 9.95
CA VAL A 101 12.82 -19.19 8.83
C VAL A 101 13.82 -20.33 9.00
N LYS A 102 14.11 -21.06 7.93
CA LYS A 102 14.93 -22.27 7.98
C LYS A 102 16.42 -22.00 8.24
N ASN A 103 16.93 -20.89 7.72
CA ASN A 103 18.33 -20.50 7.85
C ASN A 103 18.52 -18.99 7.68
N GLU A 104 19.71 -18.49 8.01
CA GLU A 104 20.08 -17.08 7.97
C GLU A 104 20.06 -16.49 6.54
N ASP A 105 20.46 -17.27 5.54
CA ASP A 105 20.50 -16.81 4.16
C ASP A 105 19.08 -16.59 3.58
N GLU A 106 18.15 -17.48 3.91
CA GLU A 106 16.73 -17.28 3.55
C GLU A 106 16.13 -16.07 4.27
N MET A 107 16.51 -15.84 5.53
CA MET A 107 16.09 -14.67 6.28
C MET A 107 16.59 -13.37 5.62
N LYS A 108 17.87 -13.30 5.27
CA LYS A 108 18.46 -12.14 4.60
C LYS A 108 17.80 -11.86 3.25
N LYS A 109 17.59 -12.89 2.43
CA LYS A 109 16.90 -12.78 1.14
C LYS A 109 15.44 -12.35 1.32
N GLY A 110 14.74 -12.95 2.28
CA GLY A 110 13.37 -12.60 2.62
C GLY A 110 13.23 -11.15 3.07
N ASN A 111 14.15 -10.66 3.90
CA ASN A 111 14.14 -9.25 4.32
C ASN A 111 14.48 -8.30 3.18
N LEU A 112 15.46 -8.63 2.34
CA LEU A 112 15.83 -7.77 1.22
C LEU A 112 14.70 -7.65 0.20
N TRP A 113 14.13 -8.76 -0.24
CA TRP A 113 13.08 -8.76 -1.25
C TRP A 113 11.68 -8.52 -0.67
N GLY A 114 11.37 -9.12 0.48
CA GLY A 114 10.07 -9.00 1.12
C GLY A 114 9.83 -7.68 1.83
N LEU A 115 10.87 -7.02 2.33
CA LEU A 115 10.75 -5.73 3.00
C LEU A 115 11.21 -4.60 2.08
N VAL A 116 12.48 -4.56 1.72
CA VAL A 116 13.04 -3.43 0.96
C VAL A 116 12.49 -3.40 -0.46
N GLY A 117 12.52 -4.51 -1.18
CA GLY A 117 11.98 -4.62 -2.54
C GLY A 117 10.48 -4.32 -2.58
N ASN A 118 9.74 -4.84 -1.61
CA ASN A 118 8.31 -4.62 -1.47
C ASN A 118 7.96 -3.14 -1.23
N VAL A 119 8.68 -2.47 -0.33
CA VAL A 119 8.46 -1.04 -0.04
C VAL A 119 8.72 -0.18 -1.27
N ILE A 120 9.80 -0.47 -2.01
CA ILE A 120 10.12 0.27 -3.25
C ILE A 120 9.03 0.06 -4.29
N LEU A 121 8.61 -1.18 -4.54
CA LEU A 121 7.56 -1.49 -5.51
C LEU A 121 6.23 -0.86 -5.12
N PHE A 122 5.83 -1.00 -3.87
CA PHE A 122 4.59 -0.42 -3.36
C PHE A 122 4.58 1.11 -3.45
N SER A 123 5.69 1.75 -3.07
CA SER A 123 5.85 3.21 -3.17
C SER A 123 5.77 3.68 -4.62
N PHE A 124 6.37 2.95 -5.55
CA PHE A 124 6.27 3.25 -6.97
C PHE A 124 4.83 3.16 -7.49
N ILE A 125 4.12 2.07 -7.18
CA ILE A 125 2.72 1.90 -7.58
C ILE A 125 1.85 3.02 -6.99
N THR A 126 2.02 3.32 -5.70
CA THR A 126 1.26 4.37 -5.02
C THR A 126 1.52 5.74 -5.65
N LEU A 127 2.78 6.07 -5.94
CA LEU A 127 3.15 7.33 -6.58
C LEU A 127 2.50 7.47 -7.98
N MET A 128 2.54 6.39 -8.78
CA MET A 128 1.91 6.38 -10.10
C MET A 128 0.38 6.54 -10.03
N ILE A 129 -0.25 5.90 -9.05
CA ILE A 129 -1.69 6.07 -8.81
C ILE A 129 -1.99 7.50 -8.39
N THR A 130 -1.23 8.05 -7.45
CA THR A 130 -1.43 9.42 -6.94
C THR A 130 -1.26 10.46 -8.04
N GLY A 131 -0.16 10.42 -8.79
CA GLY A 131 0.05 11.32 -9.93
C GLY A 131 -1.05 11.21 -10.98
N GLY A 132 -1.50 9.99 -11.27
CA GLY A 132 -2.61 9.76 -12.18
C GLY A 132 -3.95 10.29 -11.69
N THR A 133 -4.25 10.22 -10.38
CA THR A 133 -5.49 10.81 -9.81
C THR A 133 -5.46 12.33 -9.87
N ILE A 134 -4.32 12.97 -9.63
CA ILE A 134 -4.16 14.40 -9.77
C ILE A 134 -4.37 14.81 -11.24
N ALA A 135 -3.78 14.08 -12.19
CA ALA A 135 -3.94 14.36 -13.62
C ALA A 135 -5.39 14.24 -14.11
N ILE A 136 -6.19 13.30 -13.53
CA ILE A 136 -7.58 13.06 -13.97
C ILE A 136 -8.56 13.98 -13.22
N PHE A 137 -8.43 14.09 -11.90
CA PHE A 137 -9.42 14.73 -11.04
C PHE A 137 -9.00 16.14 -10.60
N GLY A 138 -7.75 16.55 -10.84
CA GLY A 138 -7.20 17.83 -10.38
C GLY A 138 -7.00 17.93 -8.87
N GLU A 139 -7.20 16.84 -8.13
CA GLU A 139 -7.09 16.79 -6.67
C GLU A 139 -6.37 15.52 -6.20
N TYR A 140 -5.75 15.62 -5.04
CA TYR A 140 -5.14 14.47 -4.36
C TYR A 140 -6.21 13.58 -3.72
N VAL A 141 -6.28 12.33 -4.16
CA VAL A 141 -7.17 11.33 -3.57
C VAL A 141 -6.32 10.34 -2.77
N ALA A 142 -6.32 10.48 -1.45
CA ALA A 142 -5.49 9.67 -0.55
C ALA A 142 -6.02 8.25 -0.35
N SER A 143 -7.35 8.08 -0.38
CA SER A 143 -8.00 6.82 -0.07
C SER A 143 -8.14 5.94 -1.31
N PRO A 144 -7.60 4.71 -1.32
CA PRO A 144 -7.80 3.76 -2.41
C PRO A 144 -9.29 3.44 -2.66
N THR A 145 -10.12 3.46 -1.62
CA THR A 145 -11.57 3.22 -1.74
C THR A 145 -12.26 4.36 -2.48
N ASP A 146 -11.88 5.61 -2.21
CA ASP A 146 -12.42 6.77 -2.90
C ASP A 146 -11.95 6.84 -4.36
N MET A 147 -10.72 6.42 -4.62
CA MET A 147 -10.20 6.27 -5.99
C MET A 147 -11.05 5.31 -6.81
N VAL A 148 -11.35 4.14 -6.25
CA VAL A 148 -12.17 3.11 -6.92
C VAL A 148 -13.58 3.62 -7.16
N ALA A 149 -14.17 4.33 -6.19
CA ALA A 149 -15.50 4.93 -6.32
C ALA A 149 -15.54 5.99 -7.45
N LYS A 150 -14.50 6.81 -7.57
CA LYS A 150 -14.39 7.84 -8.63
C LYS A 150 -14.13 7.29 -10.03
N VAL A 151 -13.54 6.11 -10.15
CA VAL A 151 -13.32 5.44 -11.44
C VAL A 151 -14.61 4.95 -12.08
N ASP A 152 -15.68 4.79 -11.28
CA ASP A 152 -17.04 4.39 -11.68
C ASP A 152 -17.05 3.12 -12.57
N ASN A 153 -16.36 2.09 -12.11
CA ASN A 153 -16.33 0.78 -12.78
C ASN A 153 -16.74 -0.31 -11.77
N LEU A 154 -17.94 -0.85 -11.94
CA LEU A 154 -18.51 -1.85 -11.03
C LEU A 154 -17.62 -3.08 -10.85
N GLY A 155 -17.01 -3.57 -11.93
CA GLY A 155 -16.12 -4.74 -11.87
C GLY A 155 -14.87 -4.44 -11.03
N LEU A 156 -14.23 -3.30 -11.26
CA LEU A 156 -13.08 -2.85 -10.47
C LEU A 156 -13.46 -2.63 -9.00
N THR A 157 -14.65 -2.06 -8.74
CA THR A 157 -15.15 -1.82 -7.38
C THR A 157 -15.31 -3.12 -6.59
N ILE A 158 -15.89 -4.15 -7.21
CA ILE A 158 -16.08 -5.47 -6.56
C ILE A 158 -14.73 -6.14 -6.27
N ILE A 159 -13.82 -6.15 -7.24
CA ILE A 159 -12.50 -6.76 -7.09
C ILE A 159 -11.68 -6.01 -6.02
N ALA A 160 -11.70 -4.68 -6.05
CA ALA A 160 -11.00 -3.85 -5.08
C ALA A 160 -11.59 -4.00 -3.68
N ALA A 161 -12.91 -4.04 -3.52
CA ALA A 161 -13.57 -4.26 -2.24
C ALA A 161 -13.14 -5.60 -1.61
N PHE A 162 -13.05 -6.66 -2.43
CA PHE A 162 -12.57 -7.96 -1.96
C PHE A 162 -11.09 -7.91 -1.53
N ALA A 163 -10.22 -7.26 -2.30
CA ALA A 163 -8.80 -7.12 -1.96
C ALA A 163 -8.59 -6.25 -0.71
N PHE A 164 -9.34 -5.16 -0.57
CA PHE A 164 -9.26 -4.31 0.62
C PHE A 164 -9.79 -5.03 1.85
N PHE A 165 -10.85 -5.83 1.71
CA PHE A 165 -11.30 -6.73 2.78
C PHE A 165 -10.19 -7.70 3.18
N ALA A 166 -9.54 -8.36 2.22
CA ALA A 166 -8.44 -9.28 2.48
C ALA A 166 -7.23 -8.58 3.12
N ALA A 167 -6.97 -7.32 2.80
CA ALA A 167 -5.90 -6.54 3.42
C ALA A 167 -6.21 -6.07 4.85
N THR A 168 -7.51 -5.99 5.22
CA THR A 168 -7.95 -5.56 6.54
C THR A 168 -7.99 -6.70 7.56
N VAL A 169 -8.09 -7.93 7.09
CA VAL A 169 -8.13 -9.16 7.90
C VAL A 169 -6.73 -9.65 8.26
#